data_fe2790a754de7d0cbac66337f7ad3c81
#
_entry.id   fe2790a754de7d0cbac66337f7ad3c81
#
_cell.length_a   1.000
_cell.length_b   1.000
_cell.length_c   1.000
_cell.angle_alpha   90.00
_cell.angle_beta   90.00
_cell.angle_gamma   90.00
#
_symmetry.space_group_name_H-M   'P 1'
#
loop_
_entity.id
_entity.type
_entity.pdbx_description
1 polymer ?
#
loop_
_entity_poly.entity_id
_entity_poly.type
_entity_poly.pdbx_seq_one_letter_code
_entity_poly.pdbx_strand_id
1 'polypeptide(L)'
;MSFFKRKNERNVTRDNQFLKNYATRSTALLMYVEENENITKEINRMIEDFQYTVPSMDTKAKELEKKIKKEFDRLANMLEQTDCDEAEVVNSIRLIRRTITDISSLH
;
A
#
# COMPACT_ATOMS: atom_id res chain seq x y z
N MET A 1 -2.72 26.90 21.83
CA MET A 1 -1.51 27.02 21.24
C MET A 1 -1.03 25.71 20.64
N SER A 2 -0.14 25.01 21.25
CA SER A 2 0.32 23.75 20.73
C SER A 2 -0.80 22.74 20.58
N PHE A 3 -1.90 22.93 21.28
CA PHE A 3 -3.04 22.05 21.25
C PHE A 3 -3.71 22.02 19.86
N PHE A 4 -3.96 23.18 19.29
CA PHE A 4 -4.54 23.29 17.96
C PHE A 4 -3.57 22.79 16.89
N LYS A 5 -2.32 23.13 17.05
CA LYS A 5 -1.29 22.70 16.15
C LYS A 5 -1.20 21.18 16.11
N ARG A 6 -1.26 20.57 17.30
CA ARG A 6 -1.20 19.13 17.42
C ARG A 6 -2.40 18.45 16.73
N LYS A 7 -3.56 19.07 16.82
CA LYS A 7 -4.76 18.57 16.20
C LYS A 7 -4.65 18.59 14.67
N ASN A 8 -4.10 19.67 14.13
CA ASN A 8 -3.87 19.79 12.71
C ASN A 8 -2.83 18.80 12.22
N GLU A 9 -1.77 18.66 12.98
CA GLU A 9 -0.73 17.67 12.66
C GLU A 9 -1.30 16.26 12.64
N ARG A 10 -2.21 15.96 13.56
CA ARG A 10 -2.84 14.66 13.64
C ARG A 10 -3.67 14.36 12.39
N ASN A 11 -4.38 15.36 11.88
CA ASN A 11 -5.18 15.19 10.66
C ASN A 11 -4.28 14.95 9.45
N VAL A 12 -3.21 15.73 9.33
CA VAL A 12 -2.24 15.56 8.26
C VAL A 12 -1.59 14.19 8.35
N THR A 13 -1.23 13.79 9.57
CA THR A 13 -0.62 12.49 9.83
C THR A 13 -1.58 11.35 9.45
N ARG A 14 -2.87 11.55 9.68
CA ARG A 14 -3.86 10.54 9.35
C ARG A 14 -3.95 10.31 7.84
N ASP A 15 -3.86 11.37 7.05
CA ASP A 15 -3.89 11.26 5.59
C ASP A 15 -2.64 10.57 5.06
N ASN A 16 -1.49 10.89 5.64
CA ASN A 16 -0.23 10.23 5.31
C ASN A 16 -0.18 8.81 5.84
N GLN A 17 -0.90 8.56 6.92
CA GLN A 17 -0.78 7.33 7.68
C GLN A 17 -1.22 6.11 6.89
N PHE A 18 -2.23 6.23 6.05
CA PHE A 18 -2.67 5.11 5.23
C PHE A 18 -1.53 4.58 4.38
N LEU A 19 -0.90 5.46 3.60
CA LEU A 19 0.18 5.06 2.71
C LEU A 19 1.40 4.55 3.49
N LYS A 20 1.74 5.22 4.58
CA LYS A 20 2.86 4.78 5.42
C LYS A 20 2.60 3.43 6.08
N ASN A 21 1.37 3.21 6.55
CA ASN A 21 1.01 1.94 7.15
C ASN A 21 1.14 0.81 6.15
N TYR A 22 0.68 1.02 4.93
CA TYR A 22 0.77 -0.02 3.92
C TYR A 22 2.17 -0.20 3.39
N ALA A 23 3.01 0.83 3.40
CA ALA A 23 4.43 0.66 3.12
C ALA A 23 5.06 -0.28 4.16
N THR A 24 4.76 -0.05 5.44
CA THR A 24 5.27 -0.89 6.53
C THR A 24 4.74 -2.32 6.43
N ARG A 25 3.45 -2.47 6.16
CA ARG A 25 2.84 -3.79 6.02
C ARG A 25 3.41 -4.54 4.82
N SER A 26 3.70 -3.81 3.74
CA SER A 26 4.31 -4.40 2.55
C SER A 26 5.72 -4.89 2.86
N THR A 27 6.47 -4.15 3.65
CA THR A 27 7.80 -4.56 4.08
C THR A 27 7.73 -5.89 4.86
N ALA A 28 6.72 -6.02 5.70
CA ALA A 28 6.53 -7.26 6.46
C ALA A 28 6.25 -8.46 5.55
N LEU A 29 5.66 -8.24 4.38
CA LEU A 29 5.39 -9.33 3.44
C LEU A 29 6.66 -9.93 2.86
N LEU A 30 7.77 -9.20 2.88
CA LEU A 30 9.03 -9.69 2.32
C LEU A 30 9.52 -10.96 3.01
N MET A 31 9.16 -11.16 4.28
CA MET A 31 9.54 -12.38 5.00
C MET A 31 8.97 -13.64 4.35
N TYR A 32 7.85 -13.55 3.69
CA TYR A 32 7.20 -14.70 3.06
C TYR A 32 7.79 -15.08 1.71
N VAL A 33 8.59 -14.18 1.12
CA VAL A 33 9.04 -14.32 -0.26
C VAL A 33 10.56 -14.20 -0.40
N GLU A 34 11.31 -14.41 0.68
CA GLU A 34 12.77 -14.25 0.68
C GLU A 34 13.47 -15.02 -0.43
N GLU A 35 12.93 -16.18 -0.80
CA GLU A 35 13.53 -17.03 -1.82
C GLU A 35 13.08 -16.70 -3.24
N ASN A 36 12.10 -15.82 -3.38
CA ASN A 36 11.56 -15.47 -4.70
C ASN A 36 11.95 -14.05 -5.06
N GLU A 37 12.96 -13.92 -5.92
CA GLU A 37 13.48 -12.62 -6.33
C GLU A 37 12.48 -11.78 -7.12
N ASN A 38 11.66 -12.42 -7.95
CA ASN A 38 10.66 -11.69 -8.75
C ASN A 38 9.61 -11.05 -7.87
N ILE A 39 9.06 -11.80 -6.92
CA ILE A 39 8.04 -11.28 -6.02
C ILE A 39 8.66 -10.22 -5.11
N THR A 40 9.86 -10.48 -4.60
CA THR A 40 10.58 -9.52 -3.76
C THR A 40 10.75 -8.19 -4.49
N LYS A 41 11.12 -8.23 -5.74
CA LYS A 41 11.31 -7.04 -6.57
C LYS A 41 10.00 -6.28 -6.74
N GLU A 42 8.91 -6.99 -7.01
CA GLU A 42 7.60 -6.36 -7.19
C GLU A 42 7.10 -5.74 -5.87
N ILE A 43 7.32 -6.42 -4.75
CA ILE A 43 6.93 -5.88 -3.44
C ILE A 43 7.74 -4.63 -3.13
N ASN A 44 9.04 -4.63 -3.42
CA ASN A 44 9.87 -3.45 -3.19
C ASN A 44 9.40 -2.26 -3.99
N ARG A 45 8.96 -2.47 -5.22
CA ARG A 45 8.38 -1.39 -6.04
C ARG A 45 7.07 -0.88 -5.43
N MET A 46 6.26 -1.78 -4.93
CA MET A 46 5.01 -1.40 -4.25
C MET A 46 5.30 -0.58 -2.99
N ILE A 47 6.32 -0.97 -2.23
CA ILE A 47 6.74 -0.22 -1.05
C ILE A 47 7.13 1.21 -1.44
N GLU A 48 7.92 1.36 -2.50
CA GLU A 48 8.32 2.67 -2.98
C GLU A 48 7.11 3.50 -3.39
N ASP A 49 6.15 2.88 -4.09
CA ASP A 49 4.94 3.59 -4.50
C ASP A 49 4.17 4.11 -3.28
N PHE A 50 4.04 3.30 -2.23
CA PHE A 50 3.38 3.73 -1.00
C PHE A 50 4.15 4.86 -0.32
N GLN A 51 5.47 4.80 -0.33
CA GLN A 51 6.31 5.78 0.36
C GLN A 51 6.34 7.14 -0.34
N TYR A 52 6.31 7.14 -1.67
CA TYR A 52 6.52 8.36 -2.44
C TYR A 52 5.26 8.98 -3.02
N THR A 53 4.12 8.31 -2.86
CA THR A 53 2.86 8.88 -3.34
C THR A 53 2.35 9.92 -2.37
N VAL A 54 1.97 11.07 -2.91
CA VAL A 54 1.37 12.15 -2.11
C VAL A 54 -0.10 11.80 -1.86
N PRO A 55 -0.54 11.81 -0.59
CA PRO A 55 -1.94 11.52 -0.28
C PRO A 55 -2.86 12.57 -0.89
N SER A 56 -4.05 12.16 -1.27
CA SER A 56 -5.05 13.06 -1.83
C SER A 56 -6.18 13.28 -0.84
N MET A 57 -6.68 14.52 -0.81
CA MET A 57 -7.84 14.89 0.01
C MET A 57 -9.15 14.66 -0.74
N ASP A 58 -9.10 14.24 -1.99
CA ASP A 58 -10.29 13.97 -2.79
C ASP A 58 -11.06 12.80 -2.19
N THR A 59 -12.40 12.90 -2.21
CA THR A 59 -13.26 11.84 -1.70
C THR A 59 -13.06 10.53 -2.45
N LYS A 60 -12.69 10.60 -3.71
CA LYS A 60 -12.39 9.41 -4.51
C LYS A 60 -11.20 8.63 -3.99
N ALA A 61 -10.27 9.32 -3.31
CA ALA A 61 -9.11 8.66 -2.74
C ALA A 61 -9.52 7.63 -1.70
N LYS A 62 -10.57 7.89 -0.94
CA LYS A 62 -11.05 6.96 0.07
C LYS A 62 -11.56 5.67 -0.55
N GLU A 63 -12.21 5.77 -1.70
CA GLU A 63 -12.69 4.59 -2.41
C GLU A 63 -11.52 3.77 -2.95
N LEU A 64 -10.48 4.46 -3.43
CA LEU A 64 -9.28 3.81 -3.91
C LEU A 64 -8.52 3.15 -2.76
N GLU A 65 -8.49 3.79 -1.60
CA GLU A 65 -7.90 3.19 -0.40
C GLU A 65 -8.59 1.91 0.00
N LYS A 66 -9.91 1.87 -0.12
CA LYS A 66 -10.69 0.67 0.17
C LYS A 66 -10.32 -0.47 -0.80
N LYS A 67 -10.14 -0.13 -2.06
CA LYS A 67 -9.70 -1.11 -3.06
C LYS A 67 -8.32 -1.66 -2.72
N ILE A 68 -7.40 -0.79 -2.33
CA ILE A 68 -6.06 -1.19 -1.92
C ILE A 68 -6.14 -2.13 -0.73
N LYS A 69 -6.92 -1.76 0.28
CA LYS A 69 -7.08 -2.56 1.49
C LYS A 69 -7.56 -3.97 1.16
N LYS A 70 -8.59 -4.05 0.31
CA LYS A 70 -9.18 -5.31 -0.06
C LYS A 70 -8.18 -6.19 -0.83
N GLU A 71 -7.50 -5.59 -1.80
CA GLU A 71 -6.54 -6.32 -2.61
C GLU A 71 -5.30 -6.70 -1.81
N PHE A 72 -4.88 -5.84 -0.89
CA PHE A 72 -3.75 -6.13 -0.03
C PHE A 72 -4.04 -7.31 0.91
N ASP A 73 -5.25 -7.37 1.46
CA ASP A 73 -5.66 -8.50 2.30
C ASP A 73 -5.61 -9.80 1.50
N ARG A 74 -6.05 -9.75 0.25
CA ARG A 74 -5.99 -10.90 -0.63
C ARG A 74 -4.55 -11.32 -0.90
N LEU A 75 -3.68 -10.33 -1.17
CA LEU A 75 -2.27 -10.59 -1.41
C LEU A 75 -1.61 -11.24 -0.20
N ALA A 76 -1.87 -10.69 1.00
CA ALA A 76 -1.32 -11.24 2.22
C ALA A 76 -1.76 -12.68 2.45
N ASN A 77 -3.03 -12.97 2.18
CA ASN A 77 -3.55 -14.32 2.31
C ASN A 77 -2.87 -15.30 1.34
N MET A 78 -2.64 -14.85 0.10
CA MET A 78 -1.94 -15.68 -0.88
C MET A 78 -0.52 -15.99 -0.44
N LEU A 79 0.17 -15.01 0.11
CA LEU A 79 1.57 -15.19 0.52
C LEU A 79 1.71 -16.06 1.76
N GLU A 80 0.68 -16.13 2.58
CA GLU A 80 0.70 -17.00 3.76
C GLU A 80 0.49 -18.48 3.40
N GLN A 81 -0.01 -18.75 2.22
CA GLN A 81 -0.24 -20.12 1.76
C GLN A 81 1.02 -20.68 1.12
N THR A 82 1.24 -21.98 1.33
CA THR A 82 2.42 -22.66 0.78
C THR A 82 2.34 -22.83 -0.74
N ASP A 83 1.15 -22.80 -1.29
CA ASP A 83 0.90 -23.06 -2.73
C ASP A 83 0.38 -21.83 -3.45
N CYS A 84 1.03 -20.69 -3.30
CA CYS A 84 0.57 -19.50 -4.01
C CYS A 84 1.12 -19.50 -5.44
N ASP A 85 0.28 -19.07 -6.38
CA ASP A 85 0.66 -18.89 -7.78
C ASP A 85 1.39 -17.57 -7.93
N GLU A 86 2.64 -17.64 -8.38
CA GLU A 86 3.47 -16.44 -8.54
C GLU A 86 2.80 -15.41 -9.46
N ALA A 87 2.20 -15.86 -10.55
CA ALA A 87 1.52 -14.96 -11.50
C ALA A 87 0.37 -14.21 -10.84
N GLU A 88 -0.41 -14.90 -10.01
CA GLU A 88 -1.51 -14.26 -9.29
C GLU A 88 -0.99 -13.24 -8.27
N VAL A 89 0.09 -13.58 -7.57
CA VAL A 89 0.72 -12.68 -6.62
C VAL A 89 1.20 -11.41 -7.31
N VAL A 90 1.91 -11.56 -8.42
CA VAL A 90 2.42 -10.41 -9.19
C VAL A 90 1.28 -9.57 -9.71
N ASN A 91 0.22 -10.19 -10.22
CA ASN A 91 -0.95 -9.45 -10.71
C ASN A 91 -1.61 -8.66 -9.59
N SER A 92 -1.71 -9.24 -8.41
CA SER A 92 -2.28 -8.56 -7.26
C SER A 92 -1.44 -7.33 -6.86
N ILE A 93 -0.12 -7.49 -6.84
CA ILE A 93 0.79 -6.38 -6.54
C ILE A 93 0.64 -5.26 -7.58
N ARG A 94 0.57 -5.62 -8.85
CA ARG A 94 0.42 -4.63 -9.92
C ARG A 94 -0.91 -3.90 -9.84
N LEU A 95 -1.97 -4.61 -9.45
CA LEU A 95 -3.27 -3.98 -9.25
C LEU A 95 -3.22 -2.95 -8.13
N ILE A 96 -2.56 -3.28 -7.03
CA ILE A 96 -2.37 -2.35 -5.93
C ILE A 96 -1.57 -1.13 -6.40
N ARG A 97 -0.48 -1.35 -7.12
CA ARG A 97 0.34 -0.26 -7.63
C ARG A 97 -0.42 0.65 -8.59
N ARG A 98 -1.25 0.07 -9.43
CA ARG A 98 -2.10 0.84 -10.34
C ARG A 98 -3.08 1.70 -9.56
N THR A 99 -3.67 1.16 -8.50
CA THR A 99 -4.60 1.90 -7.66
C THR A 99 -3.89 3.04 -6.93
N ILE A 100 -2.64 2.82 -6.49
CA ILE A 100 -1.83 3.89 -5.90
C ILE A 100 -1.59 5.01 -6.92
N THR A 101 -1.30 4.64 -8.16
CA THR A 101 -1.13 5.61 -9.24
C THR A 101 -2.40 6.41 -9.47
N ASP A 102 -3.55 5.77 -9.36
CA ASP A 102 -4.84 6.46 -9.49
C ASP A 102 -5.02 7.50 -8.39
N ILE A 103 -4.60 7.20 -7.15
CA ILE A 103 -4.62 8.19 -6.07
C ILE A 103 -3.73 9.37 -6.44
N SER A 104 -2.54 9.09 -6.94
CA SER A 104 -1.60 10.12 -7.35
C SER A 104 -2.19 11.03 -8.43
N SER A 105 -3.04 10.48 -9.29
CA SER A 105 -3.66 11.21 -10.39
C SER A 105 -4.77 12.16 -9.95
N LEU A 106 -5.23 12.06 -8.71
CA LEU A 106 -6.32 12.90 -8.20
C LEU A 106 -5.88 14.31 -7.83
N HIS A 107 -4.62 14.63 -7.96
CA HIS A 107 -4.11 15.97 -7.63
C HIS A 107 -4.34 17.00 -8.74
#